data_40127ed59d80aafdb2ed2a441307ada8
#
_entry.id   40127ed59d80aafdb2ed2a441307ada8
#
_cell.length_a   1.000
_cell.length_b   1.000
_cell.length_c   1.000
_cell.angle_alpha   90.00
_cell.angle_beta   90.00
_cell.angle_gamma   90.00
#
_symmetry.space_group_name_H-M   'P 1'
#
loop_
_entity.id
_entity.type
_entity.pdbx_description
1 polymer ?
#
loop_
_entity_poly.entity_id
_entity_poly.type
_entity_poly.pdbx_seq_one_letter_code
_entity_poly.pdbx_strand_id
1 'polypeptide(L)'
;MGGKEITFDVLGQPAAGYLALPQGENTPGVLVLHAWWGLNPFFKQLCDTLAAEGFAAFAPDLNSGRVASTIDEAKQIMEVLDGQRKYDVVMAAPDFLRDQPHVRKEPFAVIGFSMGAAWSLVLAENRPQDVQKVVMFYGAGEADYSKLKADVIGHFAGKDEWEDEKYIRAMEDGMQAAGLGVGFHFYPNTSHWFFENDRPEFNPDASELAWSRTLEFLRK
;
A
#
# COMPACT_ATOMS: atom_id res chain seq x y z
N MET A 1 -15.43 -10.10 -11.87
CA MET A 1 -15.65 -11.02 -10.72
C MET A 1 -15.00 -10.37 -9.53
N GLY A 2 -15.67 -10.29 -8.36
CA GLY A 2 -15.04 -9.78 -7.15
C GLY A 2 -13.95 -10.73 -6.64
N GLY A 3 -12.99 -10.20 -5.89
CA GLY A 3 -11.98 -10.98 -5.21
C GLY A 3 -12.56 -11.83 -4.07
N LYS A 4 -11.70 -12.45 -3.32
CA LYS A 4 -12.10 -13.37 -2.22
C LYS A 4 -11.23 -13.14 -0.99
N GLU A 5 -11.82 -13.36 0.16
CA GLU A 5 -11.07 -13.52 1.40
C GLU A 5 -10.29 -14.83 1.35
N ILE A 6 -9.06 -14.79 1.79
CA ILE A 6 -8.16 -15.93 1.82
C ILE A 6 -7.44 -16.02 3.15
N THR A 7 -6.87 -17.18 3.40
CA THR A 7 -5.90 -17.38 4.47
C THR A 7 -4.59 -17.87 3.85
N PHE A 8 -3.46 -17.36 4.33
CA PHE A 8 -2.13 -17.77 3.89
C PHE A 8 -1.23 -18.05 5.09
N ASP A 9 -0.21 -18.86 4.87
CA ASP A 9 0.76 -19.20 5.93
C ASP A 9 1.79 -18.10 6.12
N VAL A 10 2.04 -17.77 7.38
CA VAL A 10 3.10 -16.84 7.79
C VAL A 10 3.85 -17.48 8.95
N LEU A 11 4.99 -18.09 8.66
CA LEU A 11 5.84 -18.79 9.63
C LEU A 11 5.09 -19.88 10.44
N GLY A 12 4.26 -20.66 9.76
CA GLY A 12 3.45 -21.74 10.37
C GLY A 12 2.18 -21.25 11.07
N GLN A 13 1.82 -19.99 10.95
CA GLN A 13 0.60 -19.41 11.51
C GLN A 13 -0.28 -18.80 10.42
N PRO A 14 -1.61 -18.97 10.47
CA PRO A 14 -2.50 -18.40 9.48
C PRO A 14 -2.58 -16.88 9.60
N ALA A 15 -2.59 -16.19 8.46
CA ALA A 15 -2.92 -14.79 8.32
C ALA A 15 -4.02 -14.62 7.28
N ALA A 16 -4.91 -13.65 7.49
CA ALA A 16 -5.97 -13.33 6.55
C ALA A 16 -5.51 -12.33 5.48
N GLY A 17 -6.22 -12.27 4.38
CA GLY A 17 -6.04 -11.27 3.34
C GLY A 17 -7.16 -11.30 2.32
N TYR A 18 -7.12 -10.38 1.36
CA TYR A 18 -8.05 -10.31 0.25
C TYR A 18 -7.30 -10.39 -1.07
N LEU A 19 -7.70 -11.33 -1.93
CA LEU A 19 -7.07 -11.59 -3.22
C LEU A 19 -8.06 -11.35 -4.34
N ALA A 20 -7.71 -10.47 -5.28
CA ALA A 20 -8.45 -10.23 -6.50
C ALA A 20 -7.54 -10.51 -7.70
N LEU A 21 -7.97 -11.43 -8.55
CA LEU A 21 -7.23 -11.83 -9.76
C LEU A 21 -7.97 -11.36 -11.00
N PRO A 22 -7.28 -10.73 -11.97
CA PRO A 22 -7.88 -10.37 -13.24
C PRO A 22 -8.14 -11.61 -14.09
N GLN A 23 -8.90 -11.44 -15.17
CA GLN A 23 -8.95 -12.44 -16.23
C GLN A 23 -7.67 -12.34 -17.07
N GLY A 24 -7.04 -13.48 -17.33
CA GLY A 24 -5.84 -13.54 -18.16
C GLY A 24 -4.69 -14.25 -17.48
N GLU A 25 -3.61 -14.36 -18.24
CA GLU A 25 -2.38 -15.02 -17.81
C GLU A 25 -1.24 -14.02 -17.70
N ASN A 26 -0.21 -14.34 -16.91
CA ASN A 26 0.99 -13.52 -16.78
C ASN A 26 0.70 -12.09 -16.32
N THR A 27 -0.17 -11.95 -15.30
CA THR A 27 -0.64 -10.67 -14.77
C THR A 27 0.37 -10.05 -13.81
N PRO A 28 0.62 -8.74 -13.88
CA PRO A 28 1.51 -8.07 -12.92
C PRO A 28 0.89 -8.06 -11.51
N GLY A 29 1.72 -8.31 -10.50
CA GLY A 29 1.29 -8.33 -9.10
C GLY A 29 1.33 -6.94 -8.46
N VAL A 30 0.34 -6.66 -7.61
CA VAL A 30 0.27 -5.46 -6.77
C VAL A 30 -0.11 -5.86 -5.35
N LEU A 31 0.71 -5.47 -4.38
CA LEU A 31 0.38 -5.58 -2.96
C LEU A 31 -0.31 -4.28 -2.50
N VAL A 32 -1.37 -4.39 -1.71
CA VAL A 32 -2.09 -3.26 -1.12
C VAL A 32 -1.95 -3.32 0.39
N LEU A 33 -1.24 -2.36 0.98
CA LEU A 33 -1.03 -2.26 2.41
C LEU A 33 -1.96 -1.17 2.97
N HIS A 34 -2.95 -1.60 3.73
CA HIS A 34 -4.04 -0.74 4.21
C HIS A 34 -3.59 0.25 5.29
N ALA A 35 -4.38 1.31 5.48
CA ALA A 35 -4.24 2.25 6.60
C ALA A 35 -4.54 1.58 7.95
N TRP A 36 -4.33 2.28 9.04
CA TRP A 36 -4.58 1.77 10.40
C TRP A 36 -6.03 1.33 10.66
N TRP A 37 -6.97 1.69 9.75
CA TRP A 37 -8.37 1.26 9.81
C TRP A 37 -8.57 -0.26 9.70
N GLY A 38 -7.57 -1.00 9.20
CA GLY A 38 -7.66 -2.43 8.91
C GLY A 38 -8.10 -2.73 7.47
N LEU A 39 -8.18 -4.01 7.15
CA LEU A 39 -8.62 -4.49 5.83
C LEU A 39 -10.15 -4.35 5.69
N ASN A 40 -10.62 -3.11 5.60
CA ASN A 40 -12.02 -2.73 5.48
C ASN A 40 -12.56 -2.91 4.03
N PRO A 41 -13.87 -2.70 3.78
CA PRO A 41 -14.46 -2.82 2.45
C PRO A 41 -13.81 -1.94 1.38
N PHE A 42 -13.31 -0.74 1.72
CA PHE A 42 -12.62 0.14 0.78
C PHE A 42 -11.39 -0.53 0.17
N PHE A 43 -10.50 -1.10 0.99
CA PHE A 43 -9.28 -1.77 0.50
C PHE A 43 -9.58 -3.05 -0.27
N LYS A 44 -10.64 -3.78 0.09
CA LYS A 44 -11.11 -4.94 -0.68
C LYS A 44 -11.60 -4.51 -2.07
N GLN A 45 -12.41 -3.45 -2.14
CA GLN A 45 -12.88 -2.89 -3.40
C GLN A 45 -11.74 -2.31 -4.25
N LEU A 46 -10.72 -1.72 -3.63
CA LEU A 46 -9.52 -1.26 -4.35
C LEU A 46 -8.79 -2.42 -5.02
N CYS A 47 -8.68 -3.58 -4.37
CA CYS A 47 -8.14 -4.78 -5.00
C CYS A 47 -8.99 -5.24 -6.20
N ASP A 48 -10.32 -5.20 -6.07
CA ASP A 48 -11.22 -5.51 -7.20
C ASP A 48 -11.04 -4.53 -8.36
N THR A 49 -10.85 -3.25 -8.06
CA THR A 49 -10.59 -2.21 -9.06
C THR A 49 -9.24 -2.46 -9.76
N LEU A 50 -8.19 -2.78 -9.01
CA LEU A 50 -6.89 -3.15 -9.60
C LEU A 50 -7.01 -4.39 -10.48
N ALA A 51 -7.80 -5.38 -10.08
CA ALA A 51 -8.03 -6.56 -10.91
C ALA A 51 -8.79 -6.22 -12.21
N ALA A 52 -9.74 -5.30 -12.17
CA ALA A 52 -10.39 -4.79 -13.38
C ALA A 52 -9.42 -4.04 -14.32
N GLU A 53 -8.38 -3.40 -13.77
CA GLU A 53 -7.29 -2.74 -14.51
C GLU A 53 -6.19 -3.71 -15.00
N GLY A 54 -6.33 -5.01 -14.73
CA GLY A 54 -5.43 -6.06 -15.19
C GLY A 54 -4.30 -6.44 -14.24
N PHE A 55 -4.36 -6.04 -12.97
CA PHE A 55 -3.36 -6.37 -11.96
C PHE A 55 -3.87 -7.49 -11.03
N ALA A 56 -3.00 -8.44 -10.69
CA ALA A 56 -3.29 -9.37 -9.59
C ALA A 56 -3.05 -8.64 -8.26
N ALA A 57 -4.11 -8.32 -7.53
CA ALA A 57 -4.04 -7.51 -6.32
C ALA A 57 -4.21 -8.37 -5.06
N PHE A 58 -3.32 -8.19 -4.10
CA PHE A 58 -3.40 -8.85 -2.81
C PHE A 58 -3.24 -7.83 -1.67
N ALA A 59 -4.20 -7.81 -0.75
CA ALA A 59 -4.14 -7.03 0.47
C ALA A 59 -4.06 -7.97 1.68
N PRO A 60 -2.88 -8.12 2.32
CA PRO A 60 -2.76 -8.84 3.59
C PRO A 60 -3.42 -8.04 4.71
N ASP A 61 -4.03 -8.73 5.67
CA ASP A 61 -4.61 -8.10 6.85
C ASP A 61 -3.54 -7.90 7.93
N LEU A 62 -3.12 -6.66 8.10
CA LEU A 62 -2.10 -6.26 9.08
C LEU A 62 -2.69 -6.07 10.49
N ASN A 63 -4.02 -6.06 10.64
CA ASN A 63 -4.71 -5.81 11.90
C ASN A 63 -5.36 -7.07 12.51
N SER A 64 -5.05 -8.26 11.97
CA SER A 64 -5.54 -9.54 12.49
C SER A 64 -7.07 -9.59 12.63
N GLY A 65 -7.79 -9.21 11.58
CA GLY A 65 -9.26 -9.21 11.50
C GLY A 65 -9.94 -7.99 12.13
N ARG A 66 -9.16 -7.04 12.68
CA ARG A 66 -9.74 -5.87 13.34
C ARG A 66 -9.91 -4.71 12.36
N VAL A 67 -11.09 -4.09 12.38
CA VAL A 67 -11.43 -2.91 11.58
C VAL A 67 -11.91 -1.81 12.51
N ALA A 68 -11.39 -0.61 12.33
CA ALA A 68 -11.79 0.58 13.08
C ALA A 68 -12.68 1.49 12.22
N SER A 69 -13.67 2.10 12.85
CA SER A 69 -14.55 3.12 12.28
C SER A 69 -14.21 4.53 12.76
N THR A 70 -13.53 4.62 13.91
CA THR A 70 -13.13 5.87 14.54
C THR A 70 -11.63 5.91 14.81
N ILE A 71 -11.09 7.13 14.98
CA ILE A 71 -9.68 7.35 15.34
C ILE A 71 -9.33 6.66 16.66
N ASP A 72 -10.22 6.74 17.65
CA ASP A 72 -9.98 6.13 18.97
C ASP A 72 -9.92 4.60 18.88
N GLU A 73 -10.83 3.98 18.11
CA GLU A 73 -10.76 2.53 17.84
C GLU A 73 -9.47 2.15 17.11
N ALA A 74 -9.05 2.93 16.12
CA ALA A 74 -7.80 2.67 15.40
C ALA A 74 -6.59 2.76 16.34
N LYS A 75 -6.51 3.76 17.21
CA LYS A 75 -5.46 3.89 18.24
C LYS A 75 -5.42 2.67 19.15
N GLN A 76 -6.60 2.25 19.69
CA GLN A 76 -6.69 1.07 20.56
C GLN A 76 -6.22 -0.21 19.84
N ILE A 77 -6.56 -0.38 18.57
CA ILE A 77 -6.08 -1.49 17.76
C ILE A 77 -4.56 -1.44 17.64
N MET A 78 -3.98 -0.26 17.37
CA MET A 78 -2.53 -0.10 17.22
C MET A 78 -1.75 -0.40 18.52
N GLU A 79 -2.33 -0.10 19.69
CA GLU A 79 -1.71 -0.36 20.99
C GLU A 79 -1.58 -1.86 21.32
N VAL A 80 -2.49 -2.69 20.82
CA VAL A 80 -2.54 -4.12 21.17
C VAL A 80 -1.99 -5.03 20.08
N LEU A 81 -1.63 -4.50 18.91
CA LEU A 81 -1.10 -5.30 17.82
C LEU A 81 0.41 -5.49 17.94
N ASP A 82 0.84 -6.72 17.73
CA ASP A 82 2.24 -7.08 17.66
C ASP A 82 2.89 -6.55 16.37
N GLY A 83 3.86 -5.65 16.53
CA GLY A 83 4.63 -5.10 15.41
C GLY A 83 5.44 -6.17 14.67
N GLN A 84 5.96 -7.18 15.38
CA GLN A 84 6.68 -8.29 14.75
C GLN A 84 5.73 -9.12 13.86
N ARG A 85 4.51 -9.38 14.34
CA ARG A 85 3.52 -10.11 13.53
C ARG A 85 3.16 -9.35 12.26
N LYS A 86 3.01 -8.03 12.31
CA LYS A 86 2.78 -7.21 11.11
C LYS A 86 3.96 -7.31 10.13
N TYR A 87 5.18 -7.20 10.65
CA TYR A 87 6.39 -7.37 9.85
C TYR A 87 6.39 -8.72 9.13
N ASP A 88 6.15 -9.81 9.85
CA ASP A 88 6.13 -11.17 9.28
C ASP A 88 5.06 -11.31 8.19
N VAL A 89 3.87 -10.75 8.41
CA VAL A 89 2.77 -10.75 7.43
C VAL A 89 3.17 -9.97 6.17
N VAL A 90 3.77 -8.78 6.32
CA VAL A 90 4.23 -7.96 5.20
C VAL A 90 5.33 -8.68 4.42
N MET A 91 6.29 -9.32 5.11
CA MET A 91 7.39 -10.04 4.46
C MET A 91 6.95 -11.32 3.73
N ALA A 92 5.88 -11.97 4.17
CA ALA A 92 5.34 -13.17 3.53
C ALA A 92 4.43 -12.88 2.32
N ALA A 93 3.84 -11.68 2.26
CA ALA A 93 2.86 -11.31 1.23
C ALA A 93 3.38 -11.43 -0.23
N PRO A 94 4.63 -11.04 -0.56
CA PRO A 94 5.20 -11.23 -1.90
C PRO A 94 5.22 -12.69 -2.35
N ASP A 95 5.62 -13.61 -1.47
CA ASP A 95 5.72 -15.03 -1.81
C ASP A 95 4.33 -15.62 -2.04
N PHE A 96 3.37 -15.29 -1.18
CA PHE A 96 1.98 -15.71 -1.38
C PHE A 96 1.41 -15.23 -2.72
N LEU A 97 1.61 -13.95 -3.08
CA LEU A 97 1.09 -13.43 -4.34
C LEU A 97 1.81 -14.06 -5.55
N ARG A 98 3.12 -14.27 -5.45
CA ARG A 98 3.93 -14.92 -6.49
C ARG A 98 3.46 -16.35 -6.77
N ASP A 99 2.99 -17.06 -5.76
CA ASP A 99 2.53 -18.44 -5.88
C ASP A 99 1.13 -18.57 -6.45
N GLN A 100 0.40 -17.47 -6.64
CA GLN A 100 -0.91 -17.53 -7.28
C GLN A 100 -0.81 -17.90 -8.76
N PRO A 101 -1.78 -18.68 -9.28
CA PRO A 101 -1.83 -18.99 -10.70
C PRO A 101 -1.95 -17.71 -11.54
N HIS A 102 -1.29 -17.71 -12.69
CA HIS A 102 -1.31 -16.63 -13.68
C HIS A 102 -0.64 -15.31 -13.25
N VAL A 103 -0.07 -15.23 -12.05
CA VAL A 103 0.71 -14.08 -11.59
C VAL A 103 2.15 -14.17 -12.09
N ARG A 104 2.69 -13.06 -12.59
CA ARG A 104 4.09 -12.95 -13.01
C ARG A 104 5.03 -13.25 -11.84
N LYS A 105 6.12 -13.93 -12.14
CA LYS A 105 7.20 -14.19 -11.15
C LYS A 105 8.19 -13.03 -11.02
N GLU A 106 7.92 -11.92 -11.69
CA GLU A 106 8.70 -10.68 -11.66
C GLU A 106 8.45 -9.88 -10.37
N PRO A 107 9.27 -8.88 -10.09
CA PRO A 107 9.03 -7.98 -8.95
C PRO A 107 7.67 -7.29 -9.03
N PHE A 108 7.09 -7.02 -7.86
CA PHE A 108 5.75 -6.44 -7.69
C PHE A 108 5.78 -4.93 -7.54
N ALA A 109 4.60 -4.33 -7.73
CA ALA A 109 4.33 -3.02 -7.18
C ALA A 109 3.70 -3.15 -5.77
N VAL A 110 3.91 -2.16 -4.91
CA VAL A 110 3.22 -2.04 -3.64
C VAL A 110 2.56 -0.68 -3.53
N ILE A 111 1.30 -0.66 -3.09
CA ILE A 111 0.54 0.55 -2.79
C ILE A 111 0.28 0.56 -1.29
N GLY A 112 0.77 1.58 -0.60
CA GLY A 112 0.58 1.74 0.84
C GLY A 112 -0.19 3.01 1.20
N PHE A 113 -1.07 2.89 2.18
CA PHE A 113 -1.92 3.99 2.65
C PHE A 113 -1.62 4.33 4.10
N SER A 114 -1.24 5.57 4.41
CA SER A 114 -0.92 6.03 5.76
C SER A 114 0.09 5.08 6.45
N MET A 115 -0.28 4.38 7.52
CA MET A 115 0.52 3.30 8.11
C MET A 115 1.07 2.31 7.06
N GLY A 116 0.26 1.94 6.08
CA GLY A 116 0.66 1.03 5.00
C GLY A 116 1.72 1.60 4.09
N ALA A 117 1.83 2.94 3.95
CA ALA A 117 2.90 3.58 3.21
C ALA A 117 4.27 3.39 3.90
N ALA A 118 4.32 3.52 5.22
CA ALA A 118 5.52 3.18 5.99
C ALA A 118 5.92 1.70 5.80
N TRP A 119 4.95 0.79 5.89
CA TRP A 119 5.19 -0.64 5.66
C TRP A 119 5.64 -0.96 4.23
N SER A 120 5.21 -0.18 3.23
CA SER A 120 5.70 -0.37 1.85
C SER A 120 7.19 -0.05 1.71
N LEU A 121 7.69 0.96 2.43
CA LEU A 121 9.13 1.26 2.49
C LEU A 121 9.91 0.16 3.23
N VAL A 122 9.39 -0.31 4.36
CA VAL A 122 9.99 -1.44 5.10
C VAL A 122 10.07 -2.68 4.21
N LEU A 123 9.03 -2.98 3.44
CA LEU A 123 9.05 -4.09 2.50
C LEU A 123 10.10 -3.89 1.40
N ALA A 124 10.13 -2.71 0.77
CA ALA A 124 11.06 -2.41 -0.30
C ALA A 124 12.53 -2.43 0.18
N GLU A 125 12.81 -2.00 1.41
CA GLU A 125 14.15 -2.08 2.01
C GLU A 125 14.59 -3.51 2.27
N ASN A 126 13.71 -4.35 2.84
CA ASN A 126 14.06 -5.71 3.26
C ASN A 126 13.94 -6.74 2.13
N ARG A 127 13.15 -6.44 1.10
CA ARG A 127 12.94 -7.29 -0.08
C ARG A 127 13.13 -6.52 -1.40
N PRO A 128 14.30 -5.88 -1.61
CA PRO A 128 14.52 -4.98 -2.75
C PRO A 128 14.49 -5.69 -4.11
N GLN A 129 14.59 -7.01 -4.15
CA GLN A 129 14.48 -7.78 -5.40
C GLN A 129 13.02 -8.10 -5.75
N ASP A 130 12.11 -7.97 -4.79
CA ASP A 130 10.69 -8.29 -4.98
C ASP A 130 9.83 -7.05 -5.25
N VAL A 131 10.33 -5.85 -4.94
CA VAL A 131 9.60 -4.60 -5.11
C VAL A 131 10.30 -3.71 -6.13
N GLN A 132 9.61 -3.40 -7.24
CA GLN A 132 10.10 -2.50 -8.28
C GLN A 132 9.41 -1.14 -8.30
N LYS A 133 8.23 -1.01 -7.69
CA LYS A 133 7.43 0.21 -7.63
C LYS A 133 6.77 0.36 -6.27
N VAL A 134 6.85 1.55 -5.72
CA VAL A 134 6.15 1.93 -4.49
C VAL A 134 5.24 3.10 -4.76
N VAL A 135 3.96 2.97 -4.41
CA VAL A 135 2.98 4.05 -4.41
C VAL A 135 2.60 4.35 -2.97
N MET A 136 2.79 5.58 -2.55
CA MET A 136 2.50 6.03 -1.18
C MET A 136 1.33 7.00 -1.19
N PHE A 137 0.32 6.73 -0.36
CA PHE A 137 -0.78 7.65 -0.12
C PHE A 137 -0.71 8.20 1.28
N TYR A 138 -0.58 9.51 1.40
CA TYR A 138 -0.61 10.28 2.66
C TYR A 138 0.04 9.58 3.85
N GLY A 139 1.21 9.04 3.68
CA GLY A 139 1.96 8.40 4.77
C GLY A 139 3.45 8.42 4.49
N ALA A 140 4.23 8.45 5.54
CA ALA A 140 5.67 8.49 5.50
C ALA A 140 6.28 7.41 6.40
N GLY A 141 7.56 7.14 6.24
CA GLY A 141 8.30 6.19 7.05
C GLY A 141 9.80 6.34 6.86
N GLU A 142 10.54 5.83 7.83
CA GLU A 142 12.00 5.75 7.75
C GLU A 142 12.41 4.46 7.00
N ALA A 143 13.42 4.58 6.14
CA ALA A 143 14.06 3.46 5.45
C ALA A 143 15.49 3.85 5.05
N ASP A 144 16.34 2.88 4.89
CA ASP A 144 17.65 3.06 4.25
C ASP A 144 17.45 3.08 2.73
N TYR A 145 17.28 4.29 2.16
CA TYR A 145 17.00 4.45 0.73
C TYR A 145 18.09 3.87 -0.18
N SER A 146 19.32 3.71 0.32
CA SER A 146 20.40 3.09 -0.46
C SER A 146 20.17 1.61 -0.75
N LYS A 147 19.28 0.96 -0.02
CA LYS A 147 18.90 -0.45 -0.21
C LYS A 147 17.72 -0.63 -1.16
N LEU A 148 16.92 0.42 -1.38
CA LEU A 148 15.76 0.34 -2.25
C LEU A 148 16.19 0.22 -3.72
N LYS A 149 15.38 -0.50 -4.50
CA LYS A 149 15.53 -0.60 -5.97
C LYS A 149 14.27 -0.16 -6.71
N ALA A 150 13.25 0.21 -5.95
CA ALA A 150 11.96 0.59 -6.46
C ALA A 150 11.94 2.08 -6.85
N ASP A 151 11.30 2.39 -7.97
CA ASP A 151 10.83 3.75 -8.21
C ASP A 151 9.66 4.06 -7.27
N VAL A 152 9.52 5.33 -6.88
CA VAL A 152 8.54 5.75 -5.87
C VAL A 152 7.69 6.90 -6.38
N ILE A 153 6.38 6.78 -6.24
CA ILE A 153 5.45 7.91 -6.41
C ILE A 153 4.67 8.12 -5.11
N GLY A 154 4.48 9.39 -4.73
CA GLY A 154 3.74 9.74 -3.53
C GLY A 154 2.57 10.67 -3.81
N HIS A 155 1.46 10.47 -3.10
CA HIS A 155 0.24 11.28 -3.14
C HIS A 155 -0.05 11.82 -1.75
N PHE A 156 0.24 13.11 -1.53
CA PHE A 156 0.16 13.75 -0.22
C PHE A 156 -0.91 14.83 -0.17
N ALA A 157 -1.55 14.96 0.97
CA ALA A 157 -2.55 16.00 1.18
C ALA A 157 -1.90 17.38 1.28
N GLY A 158 -2.60 18.41 0.79
CA GLY A 158 -2.15 19.78 0.88
C GLY A 158 -2.33 20.41 2.27
N LYS A 159 -3.16 19.80 3.12
CA LYS A 159 -3.36 20.15 4.54
C LYS A 159 -3.44 18.85 5.34
N ASP A 160 -2.31 18.38 5.81
CA ASP A 160 -2.24 17.14 6.56
C ASP A 160 -1.91 17.42 8.02
N GLU A 161 -2.74 16.93 8.94
CA GLU A 161 -2.53 17.07 10.39
C GLU A 161 -1.68 15.93 10.97
N TRP A 162 -1.41 14.89 10.18
CA TRP A 162 -0.70 13.69 10.57
C TRP A 162 0.71 13.61 10.02
N GLU A 163 0.94 14.23 8.85
CA GLU A 163 2.21 14.19 8.14
C GLU A 163 2.75 15.60 7.89
N ASP A 164 3.96 15.87 8.35
CA ASP A 164 4.63 17.14 8.13
C ASP A 164 5.14 17.26 6.68
N GLU A 165 4.68 18.24 5.92
CA GLU A 165 5.12 18.48 4.54
C GLU A 165 6.63 18.61 4.43
N LYS A 166 7.30 19.25 5.41
CA LYS A 166 8.76 19.38 5.40
C LYS A 166 9.45 18.03 5.51
N TYR A 167 8.89 17.12 6.33
CA TYR A 167 9.41 15.75 6.44
C TYR A 167 9.21 14.99 5.12
N ILE A 168 8.04 15.11 4.49
CA ILE A 168 7.74 14.46 3.20
C ILE A 168 8.71 14.94 2.11
N ARG A 169 8.98 16.26 2.03
CA ARG A 169 9.94 16.79 1.05
C ARG A 169 11.36 16.33 1.32
N ALA A 170 11.78 16.26 2.57
CA ALA A 170 13.10 15.72 2.94
C ALA A 170 13.21 14.21 2.58
N MET A 171 12.12 13.46 2.70
CA MET A 171 12.04 12.07 2.26
C MET A 171 12.21 11.97 0.73
N GLU A 172 11.53 12.81 -0.05
CA GLU A 172 11.67 12.89 -1.51
C GLU A 172 13.13 13.19 -1.92
N ASP A 173 13.71 14.24 -1.32
CA ASP A 173 15.11 14.63 -1.57
C ASP A 173 16.09 13.49 -1.23
N GLY A 174 15.87 12.82 -0.09
CA GLY A 174 16.70 11.69 0.34
C GLY A 174 16.64 10.49 -0.62
N MET A 175 15.46 10.16 -1.13
CA MET A 175 15.28 9.09 -2.11
C MET A 175 15.93 9.46 -3.46
N GLN A 176 15.78 10.72 -3.91
CA GLN A 176 16.44 11.21 -5.12
C GLN A 176 17.96 11.19 -4.99
N ALA A 177 18.49 11.59 -3.83
CA ALA A 177 19.93 11.53 -3.55
C ALA A 177 20.47 10.09 -3.53
N ALA A 178 19.64 9.10 -3.19
CA ALA A 178 19.97 7.68 -3.29
C ALA A 178 19.89 7.13 -4.75
N GLY A 179 19.46 7.95 -5.70
CA GLY A 179 19.40 7.58 -7.13
C GLY A 179 18.10 6.90 -7.55
N LEU A 180 17.06 6.94 -6.73
CA LEU A 180 15.76 6.38 -7.06
C LEU A 180 14.97 7.31 -8.01
N GLY A 181 14.14 6.74 -8.88
CA GLY A 181 13.12 7.48 -9.60
C GLY A 181 11.98 7.87 -8.66
N VAL A 182 11.85 9.18 -8.34
CA VAL A 182 10.88 9.65 -7.34
C VAL A 182 10.05 10.80 -7.87
N GLY A 183 8.75 10.79 -7.57
CA GLY A 183 7.83 11.88 -7.86
C GLY A 183 6.73 12.01 -6.82
N PHE A 184 6.75 13.09 -6.02
CA PHE A 184 5.73 13.35 -5.01
C PHE A 184 4.76 14.43 -5.48
N HIS A 185 3.47 14.16 -5.29
CA HIS A 185 2.36 15.02 -5.67
C HIS A 185 1.60 15.48 -4.44
N PHE A 186 1.46 16.80 -4.30
CA PHE A 186 0.67 17.39 -3.25
C PHE A 186 -0.67 17.87 -3.83
N TYR A 187 -1.76 17.52 -3.17
CA TYR A 187 -3.13 17.83 -3.60
C TYR A 187 -3.68 18.99 -2.77
N PRO A 188 -3.78 20.22 -3.33
CA PRO A 188 -4.29 21.36 -2.59
C PRO A 188 -5.71 21.14 -2.07
N ASN A 189 -6.00 21.68 -0.88
CA ASN A 189 -7.33 21.61 -0.24
C ASN A 189 -7.83 20.19 0.10
N THR A 190 -6.92 19.23 0.20
CA THR A 190 -7.23 17.89 0.72
C THR A 190 -6.63 17.72 2.11
N SER A 191 -7.20 16.77 2.86
CA SER A 191 -6.71 16.32 4.17
C SER A 191 -6.23 14.88 4.10
N HIS A 192 -5.62 14.39 5.16
CA HIS A 192 -5.28 12.97 5.30
C HIS A 192 -6.51 12.11 4.95
N TRP A 193 -6.33 10.92 4.38
CA TRP A 193 -7.39 10.01 3.89
C TRP A 193 -8.22 10.53 2.71
N PHE A 194 -7.82 11.57 1.98
CA PHE A 194 -8.58 12.16 0.87
C PHE A 194 -8.95 11.17 -0.25
N PHE A 195 -8.28 10.04 -0.32
CA PHE A 195 -8.52 9.00 -1.33
C PHE A 195 -9.55 7.95 -0.89
N GLU A 196 -9.79 7.78 0.42
CA GLU A 196 -10.66 6.74 0.97
C GLU A 196 -12.12 7.21 0.97
N ASN A 197 -12.97 6.67 0.09
CA ASN A 197 -14.35 7.12 -0.11
C ASN A 197 -15.31 6.75 1.04
N ASP A 198 -14.83 6.03 2.03
CA ASP A 198 -15.52 5.73 3.27
C ASP A 198 -15.12 6.68 4.43
N ARG A 199 -14.32 7.72 4.12
CA ARG A 199 -13.89 8.75 5.08
C ARG A 199 -14.51 10.11 4.77
N PRO A 200 -14.77 10.95 5.81
CA PRO A 200 -15.30 12.29 5.61
C PRO A 200 -14.35 13.24 4.84
N GLU A 201 -13.05 12.93 4.84
CA GLU A 201 -11.99 13.68 4.14
C GLU A 201 -11.94 13.39 2.64
N PHE A 202 -12.74 12.47 2.13
CA PHE A 202 -12.74 12.07 0.74
C PHE A 202 -12.91 13.26 -0.21
N ASN A 203 -12.01 13.38 -1.16
CA ASN A 203 -12.06 14.38 -2.22
C ASN A 203 -12.07 13.68 -3.59
N PRO A 204 -13.21 13.66 -4.31
CA PRO A 204 -13.35 12.90 -5.54
C PRO A 204 -12.37 13.35 -6.64
N ASP A 205 -12.18 14.66 -6.83
CA ASP A 205 -11.34 15.19 -7.91
C ASP A 205 -9.85 14.85 -7.67
N ALA A 206 -9.40 15.02 -6.43
CA ALA A 206 -8.03 14.66 -6.04
C ALA A 206 -7.81 13.14 -6.12
N SER A 207 -8.81 12.35 -5.74
CA SER A 207 -8.75 10.88 -5.79
C SER A 207 -8.67 10.38 -7.23
N GLU A 208 -9.47 10.92 -8.13
CA GLU A 208 -9.44 10.57 -9.55
C GLU A 208 -8.07 10.89 -10.17
N LEU A 209 -7.54 12.07 -9.88
CA LEU A 209 -6.21 12.47 -10.37
C LEU A 209 -5.09 11.61 -9.80
N ALA A 210 -5.14 11.30 -8.48
CA ALA A 210 -4.17 10.42 -7.84
C ALA A 210 -4.23 9.00 -8.41
N TRP A 211 -5.44 8.48 -8.64
CA TRP A 211 -5.65 7.18 -9.26
C TRP A 211 -5.11 7.11 -10.68
N SER A 212 -5.40 8.12 -11.51
CA SER A 212 -4.86 8.20 -12.87
C SER A 212 -3.34 8.16 -12.91
N ARG A 213 -2.68 8.94 -12.03
CA ARG A 213 -1.20 8.94 -11.87
C ARG A 213 -0.67 7.61 -11.39
N THR A 214 -1.36 6.98 -10.44
CA THR A 214 -1.03 5.63 -9.95
C THR A 214 -1.06 4.61 -11.08
N LEU A 215 -2.14 4.56 -11.86
CA LEU A 215 -2.24 3.63 -13.00
C LEU A 215 -1.19 3.89 -14.07
N GLU A 216 -0.92 5.15 -14.40
CA GLU A 216 0.16 5.50 -15.33
C GLU A 216 1.52 4.99 -14.83
N PHE A 217 1.80 5.19 -13.54
CA PHE A 217 3.05 4.72 -12.93
C PHE A 217 3.14 3.20 -12.90
N LEU A 218 2.08 2.49 -12.54
CA LEU A 218 2.07 1.03 -12.49
C LEU A 218 2.30 0.38 -13.87
N ARG A 219 1.86 1.04 -14.94
CA ARG A 219 1.93 0.53 -16.33
C ARG A 219 3.25 0.79 -17.05
N LYS A 220 4.09 1.68 -16.54
CA LYS A 220 5.46 1.92 -17.04
C LYS A 220 6.39 0.76 -16.69
#